data_062dc09b1e5f2d47bb9f69d4ae7a335e
#
_entry.id   062dc09b1e5f2d47bb9f69d4ae7a335e
#
_cell.length_a   1.000
_cell.length_b   1.000
_cell.length_c   1.000
_cell.angle_alpha   90.00
_cell.angle_beta   90.00
_cell.angle_gamma   90.00
#
_symmetry.space_group_name_H-M   'P 1'
#
loop_
_entity.id
_entity.type
_entity.pdbx_description
1 polymer ?
#
loop_
_entity_poly.entity_id
_entity_poly.type
_entity_poly.pdbx_seq_one_letter_code
_entity_poly.pdbx_strand_id
1 'polypeptide(L)'
;MKTLTVSVVTPDGPVLEDTYEMVSCKAENGELGILPGHIPLVAPLAISGVRLKRDSGEDKLAINGGFLEVRPDKVTILAQSAERPQDIDVARAQAAKERAERRLQSKEDHIDRVRAELALRRAANRLDVAQR
;
A
#
# COMPACT_ATOMS: atom_id res chain seq x y z
N MET A 1 -0.10 -17.55 20.59
CA MET A 1 -0.80 -17.21 19.36
C MET A 1 0.14 -17.31 18.18
N LYS A 2 -0.35 -17.85 17.06
CA LYS A 2 0.48 -17.99 15.88
C LYS A 2 0.67 -16.64 15.19
N THR A 3 1.87 -16.40 14.70
CA THR A 3 2.21 -15.18 13.97
C THR A 3 2.90 -15.51 12.66
N LEU A 4 2.96 -14.53 11.79
CA LEU A 4 3.82 -14.59 10.61
C LEU A 4 4.76 -13.39 10.61
N THR A 5 5.92 -13.59 10.00
CA THR A 5 6.87 -12.51 9.79
C THR A 5 6.46 -11.75 8.54
N VAL A 6 6.37 -10.45 8.63
CA VAL A 6 6.07 -9.57 7.49
C VAL A 6 7.29 -8.72 7.20
N SER A 7 7.75 -8.77 5.95
CA SER A 7 8.87 -7.97 5.46
C SER A 7 8.37 -7.09 4.33
N VAL A 8 8.60 -5.79 4.43
CA VAL A 8 8.24 -4.81 3.39
C VAL A 8 9.52 -4.18 2.86
N VAL A 9 9.76 -4.33 1.57
CA VAL A 9 10.98 -3.88 0.91
C VAL A 9 10.62 -3.01 -0.29
N THR A 10 11.37 -1.93 -0.49
CA THR A 10 11.24 -1.04 -1.65
C THR A 10 12.59 -0.96 -2.37
N PRO A 11 12.64 -0.33 -3.56
CA PRO A 11 13.93 -0.09 -4.22
C PRO A 11 14.91 0.72 -3.38
N ASP A 12 14.42 1.51 -2.43
CA ASP A 12 15.27 2.28 -1.51
C ASP A 12 15.74 1.48 -0.30
N GLY A 13 15.29 0.25 -0.17
CA GLY A 13 15.67 -0.65 0.90
C GLY A 13 14.49 -1.13 1.76
N PRO A 14 14.79 -1.87 2.84
CA PRO A 14 13.75 -2.38 3.73
C PRO A 14 13.07 -1.25 4.50
N VAL A 15 11.75 -1.35 4.64
CA VAL A 15 10.91 -0.39 5.36
C VAL A 15 10.50 -0.94 6.71
N LEU A 16 10.18 -2.23 6.74
CA LEU A 16 9.60 -2.87 7.93
C LEU A 16 9.93 -4.36 7.91
N GLU A 17 10.22 -4.92 9.08
CA GLU A 17 10.18 -6.36 9.30
C GLU A 17 9.79 -6.60 10.75
N ASP A 18 8.68 -7.30 10.95
CA ASP A 18 8.16 -7.58 12.30
C ASP A 18 7.17 -8.76 12.21
N THR A 19 6.69 -9.20 13.34
CA THR A 19 5.71 -10.28 13.42
C THR A 19 4.31 -9.73 13.65
N TYR A 20 3.35 -10.36 12.98
CA TYR A 20 1.95 -9.94 13.01
C TYR A 20 1.04 -11.17 13.03
N GLU A 21 -0.20 -10.97 13.42
CA GLU A 21 -1.21 -12.02 13.44
C GLU A 21 -1.99 -12.10 12.12
N MET A 22 -2.08 -11.00 11.39
CA MET A 22 -2.83 -10.94 10.15
C MET A 22 -2.33 -9.80 9.27
N VAL A 23 -2.36 -10.03 7.97
CA VAL A 23 -2.09 -8.99 6.94
C VAL A 23 -3.35 -8.82 6.12
N SER A 24 -3.85 -7.59 6.02
CA SER A 24 -4.94 -7.24 5.10
C SER A 24 -4.38 -6.34 4.02
N CYS A 25 -4.57 -6.73 2.78
CA CYS A 25 -4.06 -5.98 1.63
C CYS A 25 -5.04 -6.07 0.46
N LYS A 26 -4.82 -5.23 -0.54
CA LYS A 26 -5.64 -5.23 -1.74
C LYS A 26 -4.80 -5.64 -2.94
N ALA A 27 -5.10 -6.82 -3.47
CA ALA A 27 -4.55 -7.26 -4.74
C ALA A 27 -5.39 -6.68 -5.89
N GLU A 28 -4.92 -6.82 -7.11
CA GLU A 28 -5.66 -6.33 -8.28
C GLU A 28 -7.04 -6.99 -8.40
N ASN A 29 -7.16 -8.23 -7.95
CA ASN A 29 -8.41 -9.01 -8.04
C ASN A 29 -9.33 -8.87 -6.83
N GLY A 30 -8.95 -8.06 -5.83
CA GLY A 30 -9.75 -7.86 -4.63
C GLY A 30 -8.94 -7.92 -3.34
N GLU A 31 -9.63 -7.81 -2.22
CA GLU A 31 -8.98 -7.81 -0.92
C GLU A 31 -8.55 -9.20 -0.47
N LEU A 32 -7.41 -9.26 0.21
CA LEU A 32 -6.85 -10.49 0.78
C LEU A 32 -6.63 -10.30 2.28
N GLY A 33 -7.04 -11.31 3.05
CA GLY A 33 -6.68 -11.43 4.45
C GLY A 33 -5.76 -12.64 4.62
N ILE A 34 -4.57 -12.44 5.16
CA ILE A 34 -3.57 -13.49 5.28
C ILE A 34 -3.30 -13.79 6.74
N LEU A 35 -3.53 -15.04 7.11
CA LEU A 35 -3.30 -15.56 8.46
C LEU A 35 -2.11 -16.51 8.44
N PRO A 36 -1.47 -16.77 9.61
CA PRO A 36 -0.41 -17.78 9.70
C PRO A 36 -0.89 -19.13 9.17
N GLY A 37 -0.04 -19.79 8.39
CA GLY A 37 -0.37 -21.06 7.76
C GLY A 37 -1.04 -20.95 6.40
N HIS A 38 -1.21 -19.75 5.89
CA HIS A 38 -1.81 -19.53 4.56
C HIS A 38 -1.02 -20.27 3.49
N ILE A 39 -1.74 -20.82 2.51
CA ILE A 39 -1.08 -21.50 1.37
C ILE A 39 -0.21 -20.51 0.60
N PRO A 40 0.88 -20.99 -0.03
CA PRO A 40 1.74 -20.13 -0.82
C PRO A 40 0.97 -19.41 -1.93
N LEU A 41 1.28 -18.13 -2.09
CA LEU A 41 0.60 -17.26 -3.05
C LEU A 41 1.54 -16.15 -3.50
N VAL A 42 1.46 -15.78 -4.78
CA VAL A 42 2.10 -14.57 -5.30
C VAL A 42 1.00 -13.78 -6.00
N ALA A 43 0.89 -12.50 -5.68
CA ALA A 43 -0.15 -11.65 -6.26
C ALA A 43 0.36 -10.22 -6.47
N PRO A 44 -0.05 -9.56 -7.56
CA PRO A 44 0.21 -8.13 -7.73
C PRO A 44 -0.67 -7.32 -6.77
N LEU A 45 -0.08 -6.28 -6.17
CA LEU A 45 -0.77 -5.39 -5.25
C LEU A 45 -1.22 -4.12 -5.95
N ALA A 46 -2.42 -3.67 -5.59
CA ALA A 46 -2.94 -2.38 -6.02
C ALA A 46 -2.33 -1.26 -5.19
N ILE A 47 -2.46 -0.04 -5.66
CA ILE A 47 -2.19 1.17 -4.88
C ILE A 47 -3.23 1.21 -3.77
N SER A 48 -2.81 0.95 -2.53
CA SER A 48 -3.76 0.75 -1.42
C SER A 48 -3.06 0.85 -0.07
N GLY A 49 -3.86 0.89 0.98
CA GLY A 49 -3.36 0.74 2.35
C GLY A 49 -3.24 -0.73 2.72
N VAL A 50 -2.12 -1.09 3.31
CA VAL A 50 -1.92 -2.42 3.89
C VAL A 50 -2.05 -2.29 5.40
N ARG A 51 -2.80 -3.20 6.01
CA ARG A 51 -3.00 -3.23 7.46
C ARG A 51 -2.34 -4.48 8.04
N LEU A 52 -1.54 -4.26 9.07
CA LEU A 52 -0.76 -5.31 9.72
C LEU A 52 -1.24 -5.39 11.17
N LYS A 53 -1.95 -6.46 11.48
CA LYS A 53 -2.63 -6.59 12.78
C LYS A 53 -1.80 -7.38 13.78
N ARG A 54 -1.73 -6.86 15.02
CA ARG A 54 -1.12 -7.53 16.15
C ARG A 54 -1.96 -7.28 17.42
N ASP A 55 -1.63 -7.98 18.53
CA ASP A 55 -2.35 -7.84 19.81
C ASP A 55 -2.44 -6.39 20.29
N SER A 56 -1.35 -5.63 20.14
CA SER A 56 -1.25 -4.26 20.62
C SER A 56 -1.91 -3.23 19.70
N GLY A 57 -2.45 -3.66 18.57
CA GLY A 57 -3.09 -2.76 17.62
C GLY A 57 -2.80 -3.11 16.17
N GLU A 58 -2.76 -2.09 15.35
CA GLU A 58 -2.65 -2.24 13.91
C GLU A 58 -1.66 -1.23 13.36
N ASP A 59 -0.70 -1.71 12.57
CA ASP A 59 0.19 -0.86 11.80
C ASP A 59 -0.37 -0.72 10.38
N LYS A 60 -0.17 0.44 9.77
CA LYS A 60 -0.65 0.72 8.40
C LYS A 60 0.47 1.24 7.53
N LEU A 61 0.38 0.91 6.24
CA LEU A 61 1.33 1.41 5.24
C LEU A 61 0.57 1.83 3.99
N ALA A 62 0.96 2.95 3.41
CA ALA A 62 0.50 3.34 2.08
C ALA A 62 1.44 2.68 1.07
N ILE A 63 0.92 1.73 0.29
CA ILE A 63 1.68 0.99 -0.71
C ILE A 63 1.34 1.52 -2.09
N ASN A 64 2.36 1.82 -2.87
CA ASN A 64 2.20 2.33 -4.23
C ASN A 64 2.41 1.20 -5.24
N GLY A 65 1.59 0.15 -5.14
CA GLY A 65 1.72 -1.02 -6.00
C GLY A 65 2.90 -1.91 -5.65
N GLY A 66 3.01 -3.03 -6.32
CA GLY A 66 4.08 -4.00 -6.11
C GLY A 66 3.56 -5.42 -6.13
N PHE A 67 4.26 -6.30 -5.43
CA PHE A 67 3.93 -7.72 -5.36
C PHE A 67 3.93 -8.22 -3.93
N LEU A 68 3.05 -9.19 -3.71
CA LEU A 68 2.92 -9.90 -2.44
C LEU A 68 3.37 -11.34 -2.65
N GLU A 69 4.27 -11.82 -1.79
CA GLU A 69 4.63 -13.24 -1.74
C GLU A 69 4.23 -13.79 -0.37
N VAL A 70 3.40 -14.81 -0.36
CA VAL A 70 2.92 -15.44 0.86
C VAL A 70 3.48 -16.83 1.01
N ARG A 71 3.99 -17.14 2.19
CA ARG A 71 4.40 -18.48 2.64
C ARG A 71 3.70 -18.73 3.97
N PRO A 72 3.64 -19.99 4.44
CA PRO A 72 2.93 -20.29 5.68
C PRO A 72 3.38 -19.49 6.92
N ASP A 73 4.66 -19.12 6.98
CA ASP A 73 5.25 -18.41 8.12
C ASP A 73 5.74 -17.01 7.80
N LYS A 74 5.68 -16.60 6.52
CA LYS A 74 6.25 -15.32 6.11
C LYS A 74 5.47 -14.69 4.96
N VAL A 75 5.29 -13.38 5.06
CA VAL A 75 4.74 -12.55 3.97
C VAL A 75 5.79 -11.52 3.59
N THR A 76 6.09 -11.45 2.30
CA THR A 76 7.01 -10.45 1.76
C THR A 76 6.24 -9.52 0.82
N ILE A 77 6.36 -8.23 1.05
CA ILE A 77 5.77 -7.20 0.19
C ILE A 77 6.92 -6.47 -0.50
N LEU A 78 6.98 -6.57 -1.82
CA LEU A 78 7.93 -5.85 -2.66
C LEU A 78 7.19 -4.67 -3.28
N ALA A 79 7.29 -3.51 -2.65
CA ALA A 79 6.51 -2.34 -3.03
C ALA A 79 7.35 -1.35 -3.84
N GLN A 80 6.70 -0.61 -4.73
CA GLN A 80 7.35 0.52 -5.42
C GLN A 80 7.68 1.62 -4.42
N SER A 81 6.77 1.89 -3.50
CA SER A 81 7.02 2.71 -2.33
C SER A 81 6.10 2.24 -1.20
N ALA A 82 6.54 2.46 0.02
CA ALA A 82 5.78 2.13 1.22
C ALA A 82 6.03 3.21 2.27
N GLU A 83 4.97 3.80 2.76
CA GLU A 83 5.07 4.91 3.73
C GLU A 83 4.21 4.63 4.94
N ARG A 84 4.76 4.87 6.12
CA ARG A 84 4.00 4.83 7.38
C ARG A 84 3.16 6.10 7.51
N PRO A 85 2.03 6.07 8.25
CA PRO A 85 1.20 7.27 8.40
C PRO A 85 1.98 8.51 8.84
N GLN A 86 2.89 8.34 9.81
CA GLN A 86 3.67 9.45 10.35
C GLN A 86 4.71 10.01 9.36
N ASP A 87 5.06 9.23 8.33
CA ASP A 87 6.05 9.64 7.32
C ASP A 87 5.40 10.30 6.11
N ILE A 88 4.08 10.32 6.05
CA ILE A 88 3.33 10.91 4.93
C ILE A 88 3.25 12.42 5.10
N ASP A 89 3.72 13.15 4.11
CA ASP A 89 3.54 14.60 4.02
C ASP A 89 2.14 14.89 3.50
N VAL A 90 1.22 15.16 4.42
CA VAL A 90 -0.21 15.36 4.12
C VAL A 90 -0.43 16.55 3.19
N ALA A 91 0.25 17.66 3.44
CA ALA A 91 0.10 18.86 2.62
C ALA A 91 0.54 18.61 1.18
N ARG A 92 1.66 17.89 1.00
CA ARG A 92 2.15 17.51 -0.33
C ARG A 92 1.19 16.55 -1.03
N ALA A 93 0.64 15.58 -0.29
CA ALA A 93 -0.32 14.63 -0.84
C ALA A 93 -1.61 15.34 -1.27
N GLN A 94 -2.09 16.30 -0.48
CA GLN A 94 -3.26 17.10 -0.81
C GLN A 94 -3.03 17.93 -2.07
N ALA A 95 -1.87 18.57 -2.19
CA ALA A 95 -1.51 19.35 -3.38
C ALA A 95 -1.42 18.45 -4.62
N ALA A 96 -0.84 17.25 -4.49
CA ALA A 96 -0.75 16.30 -5.59
C ALA A 96 -2.13 15.82 -6.04
N LYS A 97 -3.04 15.59 -5.09
CA LYS A 97 -4.43 15.22 -5.37
C LYS A 97 -5.12 16.30 -6.19
N GLU A 98 -5.02 17.53 -5.76
CA GLU A 98 -5.66 18.67 -6.44
C GLU A 98 -5.12 18.86 -7.87
N ARG A 99 -3.81 18.71 -8.05
CA ARG A 99 -3.20 18.78 -9.39
C ARG A 99 -3.74 17.68 -10.32
N ALA A 100 -3.83 16.45 -9.80
CA ALA A 100 -4.34 15.33 -10.58
C ALA A 100 -5.81 15.53 -10.96
N GLU A 101 -6.62 16.02 -10.01
CA GLU A 101 -8.04 16.32 -10.27
C GLU A 101 -8.19 17.39 -11.35
N ARG A 102 -7.38 18.45 -11.29
CA ARG A 102 -7.41 19.50 -12.32
C ARG A 102 -7.03 18.96 -13.69
N ARG A 103 -6.03 18.09 -13.77
CA ARG A 103 -5.62 17.47 -15.05
C ARG A 103 -6.72 16.60 -15.63
N LEU A 104 -7.43 15.84 -14.79
CA LEU A 104 -8.53 15.00 -15.22
C LEU A 104 -9.74 15.80 -15.69
N GLN A 105 -9.92 17.00 -15.18
CA GLN A 105 -11.00 17.91 -15.62
C GLN A 105 -10.63 18.70 -16.88
N SER A 106 -9.35 18.73 -17.24
CA SER A 106 -8.87 19.45 -18.40
C SER A 106 -9.35 18.77 -19.70
N LYS A 107 -9.73 19.58 -20.69
CA LYS A 107 -10.11 19.10 -22.01
C LYS A 107 -8.96 19.16 -23.02
N GLU A 108 -7.77 19.50 -22.55
CA GLU A 108 -6.59 19.60 -23.41
C GLU A 108 -6.10 18.22 -23.85
N ASP A 109 -5.76 18.08 -25.11
CA ASP A 109 -5.38 16.79 -25.71
C ASP A 109 -4.03 16.27 -25.24
N HIS A 110 -3.15 17.16 -24.77
CA HIS A 110 -1.81 16.76 -24.31
C HIS A 110 -1.78 16.18 -22.90
N ILE A 111 -2.91 16.09 -22.23
CA ILE A 111 -2.98 15.54 -20.87
C ILE A 111 -3.00 14.01 -20.94
N ASP A 112 -2.05 13.39 -20.25
CA ASP A 112 -2.04 11.94 -20.05
C ASP A 112 -3.00 11.58 -18.93
N ARG A 113 -4.19 11.12 -19.30
CA ARG A 113 -5.24 10.81 -18.33
C ARG A 113 -4.91 9.60 -17.45
N VAL A 114 -4.28 8.58 -18.02
CA VAL A 114 -3.89 7.40 -17.26
C VAL A 114 -2.89 7.78 -16.16
N ARG A 115 -1.91 8.58 -16.50
CA ARG A 115 -0.91 9.08 -15.55
C ARG A 115 -1.56 9.93 -14.45
N ALA A 116 -2.51 10.78 -14.81
CA ALA A 116 -3.23 11.63 -13.87
C ALA A 116 -4.10 10.79 -12.92
N GLU A 117 -4.75 9.75 -13.43
CA GLU A 117 -5.55 8.83 -12.60
C GLU A 117 -4.69 8.08 -11.59
N LEU A 118 -3.52 7.59 -12.01
CA LEU A 118 -2.58 6.92 -11.11
C LEU A 118 -2.05 7.87 -10.05
N ALA A 119 -1.73 9.10 -10.43
CA ALA A 119 -1.28 10.13 -9.48
C ALA A 119 -2.37 10.44 -8.45
N LEU A 120 -3.63 10.49 -8.90
CA LEU A 120 -4.77 10.70 -8.00
C LEU A 120 -4.92 9.56 -7.01
N ARG A 121 -4.82 8.32 -7.47
CA ARG A 121 -4.91 7.13 -6.61
C ARG A 121 -3.83 7.12 -5.55
N ARG A 122 -2.59 7.44 -5.94
CA ARG A 122 -1.47 7.49 -4.98
C ARG A 122 -1.69 8.55 -3.90
N ALA A 123 -2.11 9.75 -4.33
CA ALA A 123 -2.35 10.85 -3.39
C ALA A 123 -3.53 10.55 -2.46
N ALA A 124 -4.63 10.05 -3.01
CA ALA A 124 -5.81 9.68 -2.22
C ALA A 124 -5.49 8.57 -1.21
N ASN A 125 -4.69 7.59 -1.62
CA ASN A 125 -4.26 6.50 -0.75
C ASN A 125 -3.42 7.02 0.43
N ARG A 126 -2.46 7.91 0.16
CA ARG A 126 -1.65 8.53 1.22
C ARG A 126 -2.51 9.28 2.22
N LEU A 127 -3.46 10.06 1.73
CA LEU A 127 -4.37 10.82 2.60
C LEU A 127 -5.23 9.89 3.46
N ASP A 128 -5.74 8.81 2.87
CA ASP A 128 -6.55 7.84 3.60
C ASP A 128 -5.74 7.16 4.71
N VAL A 129 -4.54 6.70 4.41
CA VAL A 129 -3.66 6.05 5.38
C VAL A 129 -3.23 7.01 6.49
N ALA A 130 -2.91 8.26 6.15
CA ALA A 130 -2.43 9.25 7.11
C ALA A 130 -3.52 9.67 8.11
N GLN A 131 -4.79 9.59 7.72
CA GLN A 131 -5.90 10.03 8.57
C GLN A 131 -6.34 8.98 9.59
N ARG A 132 -5.81 7.80 9.52
CA ARG A 132 -6.20 6.71 10.43
C ARG A 132 -5.15 6.50 11.52
#